data_3c362e02e8693cb97edde90203289b8c
#
_entry.id   3c362e02e8693cb97edde90203289b8c
#
_cell.length_a   1.000
_cell.length_b   1.000
_cell.length_c   1.000
_cell.angle_alpha   90.00
_cell.angle_beta   90.00
_cell.angle_gamma   90.00
#
_symmetry.space_group_name_H-M   'P 1'
#
loop_
_entity.id
_entity.type
_entity.pdbx_description
1 polymer ?
#
loop_
_entity_poly.entity_id
_entity_poly.type
_entity_poly.pdbx_seq_one_letter_code
_entity_poly.pdbx_strand_id
1 'polypeptide(L)'
;LTFDDDYYVEFGKQSLDRVLGTRHETAHIYDATTGALLSTLRDADLSNHYTRNRATFNPTDELVLSDGVLWDVRAVSPLHKFDKFNPHVNGVFHPNGLEVISNSEVWDLRTFRLLHTVPALDQCQVTFNGAGDVLYGAVLTEDDDDSARLFSSSFRTFHASDYSSIATIDIKRNIYDLKPDESDYFLAVVENQGTRDATMSSSESICRLYEVGRQREEDDDEDADDDESDNMGEEDTDEDDDDDSGDDDDEDSSLIQLVAEVTLL
;
A
#
# COMPACT_ATOMS: atom_id res chain seq x y z
N LEU A 1 25.76 8.47 -9.15
CA LEU A 1 24.80 9.57 -9.21
C LEU A 1 24.43 9.92 -7.80
N THR A 2 24.46 11.19 -7.44
CA THR A 2 23.95 11.72 -6.18
C THR A 2 22.81 12.68 -6.51
N PHE A 3 21.68 12.48 -5.85
CA PHE A 3 20.53 13.36 -5.94
C PHE A 3 20.54 14.20 -4.66
N ASP A 4 21.23 15.33 -4.72
CA ASP A 4 21.41 16.19 -3.56
C ASP A 4 20.05 16.77 -3.13
N ASP A 5 19.69 16.52 -1.87
CA ASP A 5 18.48 17.00 -1.22
C ASP A 5 17.15 16.34 -1.61
N ASP A 6 17.09 15.44 -2.58
CA ASP A 6 15.87 14.67 -2.84
C ASP A 6 15.78 13.49 -1.86
N TYR A 7 14.70 13.44 -1.08
CA TYR A 7 14.51 12.40 -0.06
C TYR A 7 13.79 11.14 -0.62
N TYR A 8 13.19 11.26 -1.81
CA TYR A 8 12.54 10.12 -2.49
C TYR A 8 12.91 10.16 -3.96
N VAL A 9 13.20 9.00 -4.54
CA VAL A 9 13.53 8.84 -5.95
C VAL A 9 12.81 7.65 -6.55
N GLU A 10 12.36 7.78 -7.80
CA GLU A 10 11.69 6.74 -8.58
C GLU A 10 12.26 6.72 -10.00
N PHE A 11 12.49 5.55 -10.56
CA PHE A 11 12.81 5.42 -11.99
C PHE A 11 11.56 5.58 -12.85
N GLY A 12 11.73 6.01 -14.10
CA GLY A 12 10.68 5.93 -15.11
C GLY A 12 10.15 4.49 -15.20
N LYS A 13 8.84 4.35 -15.40
CA LYS A 13 8.17 3.04 -15.40
C LYS A 13 8.27 2.33 -16.73
N GLN A 14 8.34 3.09 -17.81
CA GLN A 14 8.41 2.55 -19.16
C GLN A 14 9.83 2.59 -19.73
N SER A 15 10.52 3.74 -19.67
CA SER A 15 11.76 3.95 -20.41
C SER A 15 13.02 3.73 -19.58
N LEU A 16 12.97 3.79 -18.25
CA LEU A 16 14.09 3.70 -17.32
C LEU A 16 15.26 4.71 -17.62
N ASP A 17 15.06 5.64 -18.56
CA ASP A 17 16.04 6.66 -18.95
C ASP A 17 15.97 7.91 -18.08
N ARG A 18 14.98 7.99 -17.20
CA ARG A 18 14.73 9.11 -16.30
C ARG A 18 14.61 8.65 -14.86
N VAL A 19 15.01 9.55 -13.98
CA VAL A 19 14.81 9.43 -12.54
C VAL A 19 14.02 10.64 -12.07
N LEU A 20 12.98 10.40 -11.29
CA LEU A 20 12.18 11.42 -10.65
C LEU A 20 12.62 11.54 -9.19
N GLY A 21 13.11 12.72 -8.81
CA GLY A 21 13.43 13.06 -7.44
C GLY A 21 12.34 13.90 -6.81
N THR A 22 12.14 13.79 -5.50
CA THR A 22 11.16 14.59 -4.76
C THR A 22 11.83 15.32 -3.61
N ARG A 23 11.58 16.63 -3.55
CA ARG A 23 11.99 17.49 -2.45
C ARG A 23 10.84 18.42 -2.06
N HIS A 24 10.19 18.14 -0.94
CA HIS A 24 8.99 18.86 -0.51
C HIS A 24 7.94 18.95 -1.63
N GLU A 25 7.51 20.15 -1.99
CA GLU A 25 6.56 20.42 -3.07
C GLU A 25 7.17 20.37 -4.48
N THR A 26 8.46 20.10 -4.60
CA THR A 26 9.19 20.14 -5.87
C THR A 26 9.51 18.74 -6.36
N ALA A 27 9.28 18.48 -7.64
CA ALA A 27 9.77 17.29 -8.30
C ALA A 27 10.84 17.64 -9.33
N HIS A 28 11.91 16.84 -9.37
CA HIS A 28 13.05 16.99 -10.26
C HIS A 28 13.12 15.79 -11.21
N ILE A 29 13.24 16.03 -12.49
CA ILE A 29 13.45 14.97 -13.49
C ILE A 29 14.90 15.00 -13.94
N TYR A 30 15.59 13.89 -13.79
CA TYR A 30 16.99 13.69 -14.13
C TYR A 30 17.14 12.69 -15.27
N ASP A 31 18.19 12.85 -16.07
CA ASP A 31 18.65 11.81 -16.97
C ASP A 31 19.34 10.69 -16.16
N ALA A 32 18.86 9.46 -16.30
CA ALA A 32 19.35 8.32 -15.51
C ALA A 32 20.81 7.94 -15.83
N THR A 33 21.30 8.26 -17.03
CA THR A 33 22.65 7.92 -17.47
C THR A 33 23.68 8.95 -17.00
N THR A 34 23.36 10.23 -17.15
CA THR A 34 24.28 11.33 -16.87
C THR A 34 24.10 11.98 -15.51
N GLY A 35 22.92 11.80 -14.89
CA GLY A 35 22.52 12.51 -13.66
C GLY A 35 22.20 13.99 -13.88
N ALA A 36 22.13 14.44 -15.15
CA ALA A 36 21.80 15.83 -15.44
C ALA A 36 20.34 16.14 -15.11
N LEU A 37 20.09 17.26 -14.44
CA LEU A 37 18.74 17.77 -14.21
C LEU A 37 18.13 18.20 -15.56
N LEU A 38 17.04 17.56 -15.95
CA LEU A 38 16.30 17.84 -17.18
C LEU A 38 15.23 18.88 -16.98
N SER A 39 14.44 18.77 -15.89
CA SER A 39 13.37 19.70 -15.59
C SER A 39 13.03 19.72 -14.10
N THR A 40 12.40 20.83 -13.68
CA THR A 40 11.88 21.02 -12.32
C THR A 40 10.39 21.32 -12.41
N LEU A 41 9.57 20.55 -11.71
CA LEU A 41 8.13 20.70 -11.63
C LEU A 41 7.79 21.36 -10.29
N ARG A 42 7.39 22.61 -10.34
CA ARG A 42 7.00 23.39 -9.18
C ARG A 42 6.08 24.53 -9.55
N ASP A 43 5.04 24.71 -8.78
CA ASP A 43 4.18 25.88 -8.80
C ASP A 43 3.71 26.17 -7.38
N ALA A 44 4.20 27.26 -6.79
CA ALA A 44 3.91 27.61 -5.41
C ALA A 44 2.42 27.93 -5.16
N ASP A 45 1.71 28.41 -6.20
CA ASP A 45 0.27 28.73 -6.09
C ASP A 45 -0.61 27.48 -6.13
N LEU A 46 -0.09 26.39 -6.73
CA LEU A 46 -0.79 25.11 -6.83
C LEU A 46 -0.36 24.10 -5.75
N SER A 47 0.68 24.36 -5.02
CA SER A 47 1.23 23.46 -4.01
C SER A 47 0.22 23.10 -2.92
N ASN A 48 0.14 21.81 -2.56
CA ASN A 48 -0.66 21.31 -1.44
C ASN A 48 0.14 21.16 -0.14
N HIS A 49 1.47 21.20 -0.23
CA HIS A 49 2.40 21.03 0.90
C HIS A 49 2.14 19.74 1.68
N TYR A 50 2.09 18.59 0.97
CA TYR A 50 2.01 17.30 1.61
C TYR A 50 3.31 16.96 2.33
N THR A 51 3.23 16.50 3.57
CA THR A 51 4.41 16.14 4.37
C THR A 51 5.13 14.91 3.83
N ARG A 52 4.39 14.01 3.17
CA ARG A 52 4.89 12.76 2.53
C ARG A 52 4.69 12.82 1.03
N ASN A 53 5.05 13.94 0.41
CA ASN A 53 5.01 14.03 -1.04
C ASN A 53 6.05 13.06 -1.62
N ARG A 54 5.59 12.08 -2.41
CA ARG A 54 6.41 11.18 -3.22
C ARG A 54 5.93 11.33 -4.65
N ALA A 55 6.62 12.17 -5.42
CA ALA A 55 6.27 12.35 -6.83
C ALA A 55 6.40 11.03 -7.58
N THR A 56 5.47 10.76 -8.48
CA THR A 56 5.42 9.50 -9.22
C THR A 56 5.10 9.72 -10.68
N PHE A 57 5.72 8.92 -11.58
CA PHE A 57 5.36 8.86 -12.98
C PHE A 57 4.06 8.09 -13.20
N ASN A 58 3.31 8.46 -14.24
CA ASN A 58 2.28 7.57 -14.78
C ASN A 58 2.92 6.38 -15.52
N PRO A 59 2.16 5.34 -15.88
CA PRO A 59 2.71 4.15 -16.55
C PRO A 59 3.45 4.41 -17.88
N THR A 60 3.21 5.55 -18.55
CA THR A 60 3.83 5.91 -19.84
C THR A 60 4.96 6.93 -19.72
N ASP A 61 5.33 7.36 -18.51
CA ASP A 61 6.33 8.41 -18.22
C ASP A 61 6.04 9.78 -18.86
N GLU A 62 4.82 10.01 -19.30
CA GLU A 62 4.40 11.28 -19.90
C GLU A 62 3.85 12.27 -18.88
N LEU A 63 3.33 11.75 -17.76
CA LEU A 63 2.75 12.56 -16.70
C LEU A 63 3.47 12.29 -15.36
N VAL A 64 3.49 13.31 -14.51
CA VAL A 64 3.95 13.21 -13.12
C VAL A 64 2.86 13.74 -12.20
N LEU A 65 2.58 12.98 -11.15
CA LEU A 65 1.78 13.47 -10.02
C LEU A 65 2.74 13.86 -8.89
N SER A 66 2.72 15.11 -8.50
CA SER A 66 3.54 15.64 -7.41
C SER A 66 2.74 16.66 -6.60
N ASP A 67 2.76 16.51 -5.29
CA ASP A 67 2.07 17.40 -4.34
C ASP A 67 0.59 17.67 -4.69
N GLY A 68 -0.10 16.61 -5.23
CA GLY A 68 -1.49 16.70 -5.67
C GLY A 68 -1.70 17.45 -6.99
N VAL A 69 -0.63 17.80 -7.69
CA VAL A 69 -0.68 18.45 -9.01
C VAL A 69 -0.24 17.45 -10.08
N LEU A 70 -1.04 17.34 -11.11
CA LEU A 70 -0.74 16.57 -12.31
C LEU A 70 0.03 17.44 -13.30
N TRP A 71 1.19 16.95 -13.74
CA TRP A 71 2.09 17.66 -14.65
C TRP A 71 2.26 16.93 -15.97
N ASP A 72 2.31 17.68 -17.07
CA ASP A 72 2.83 17.20 -18.36
C ASP A 72 4.37 17.29 -18.33
N VAL A 73 5.03 16.16 -18.50
CA VAL A 73 6.51 16.08 -18.43
C VAL A 73 7.16 16.79 -19.62
N ARG A 74 6.54 16.72 -20.78
CA ARG A 74 7.06 17.31 -22.03
C ARG A 74 6.93 18.83 -22.03
N ALA A 75 5.75 19.32 -21.64
CA ALA A 75 5.46 20.76 -21.61
C ALA A 75 5.99 21.45 -20.35
N VAL A 76 6.35 20.66 -19.31
CA VAL A 76 6.76 21.16 -18.00
C VAL A 76 5.69 22.11 -17.44
N SER A 77 4.42 21.72 -17.58
CA SER A 77 3.29 22.56 -17.19
C SER A 77 2.27 21.77 -16.38
N PRO A 78 1.59 22.42 -15.40
CA PRO A 78 0.51 21.78 -14.67
C PRO A 78 -0.71 21.58 -15.57
N LEU A 79 -1.34 20.43 -15.48
CA LEU A 79 -2.56 20.07 -16.18
C LEU A 79 -3.79 20.18 -15.28
N HIS A 80 -3.66 19.70 -14.04
CA HIS A 80 -4.77 19.68 -13.09
C HIS A 80 -4.24 19.71 -11.66
N LYS A 81 -5.00 20.29 -10.73
CA LYS A 81 -4.79 20.22 -9.29
C LYS A 81 -5.93 19.44 -8.68
N PHE A 82 -5.60 18.32 -8.03
CA PHE A 82 -6.56 17.60 -7.23
C PHE A 82 -6.81 18.30 -5.89
N ASP A 83 -8.02 18.17 -5.36
CA ASP A 83 -8.35 18.74 -4.07
C ASP A 83 -7.50 18.10 -2.95
N LYS A 84 -7.20 18.89 -1.94
CA LYS A 84 -6.44 18.44 -0.79
C LYS A 84 -7.37 17.92 0.30
N PHE A 85 -7.43 16.60 0.47
CA PHE A 85 -8.28 15.96 1.49
C PHE A 85 -7.53 15.51 2.73
N ASN A 86 -6.20 15.41 2.66
CA ASN A 86 -5.36 15.10 3.81
C ASN A 86 -4.06 15.94 3.78
N PRO A 87 -3.34 16.10 4.90
CA PRO A 87 -2.11 16.84 4.93
C PRO A 87 -0.86 16.03 4.57
N HIS A 88 -0.98 14.70 4.38
CA HIS A 88 0.18 13.83 4.46
C HIS A 88 0.63 13.23 3.13
N VAL A 89 -0.25 12.58 2.38
CA VAL A 89 0.15 11.72 1.27
C VAL A 89 -0.23 12.27 -0.11
N ASN A 90 0.71 12.17 -1.05
CA ASN A 90 0.44 12.34 -2.47
C ASN A 90 -0.32 11.12 -3.00
N GLY A 91 -0.91 11.24 -4.19
CA GLY A 91 -1.59 10.15 -4.86
C GLY A 91 -0.66 9.26 -5.67
N VAL A 92 -1.25 8.22 -6.27
CA VAL A 92 -0.59 7.28 -7.19
C VAL A 92 -1.41 7.09 -8.44
N PHE A 93 -0.77 6.73 -9.55
CA PHE A 93 -1.48 6.32 -10.76
C PHE A 93 -1.86 4.86 -10.68
N HIS A 94 -3.08 4.56 -11.14
CA HIS A 94 -3.47 3.19 -11.41
C HIS A 94 -2.66 2.62 -12.59
N PRO A 95 -2.21 1.34 -12.55
CA PRO A 95 -1.46 0.72 -13.64
C PRO A 95 -2.17 0.73 -15.01
N ASN A 96 -3.51 0.82 -15.02
CA ASN A 96 -4.28 0.97 -16.27
C ASN A 96 -4.04 2.31 -17.00
N GLY A 97 -3.38 3.28 -16.35
CA GLY A 97 -3.06 4.60 -16.90
C GLY A 97 -4.27 5.55 -17.06
N LEU A 98 -5.44 5.16 -16.55
CA LEU A 98 -6.68 5.93 -16.71
C LEU A 98 -7.15 6.62 -15.42
N GLU A 99 -6.61 6.23 -14.30
CA GLU A 99 -7.05 6.67 -12.98
C GLU A 99 -5.90 7.16 -12.11
N VAL A 100 -6.23 8.09 -11.21
CA VAL A 100 -5.38 8.53 -10.10
C VAL A 100 -6.11 8.25 -8.81
N ILE A 101 -5.41 7.65 -7.85
CA ILE A 101 -5.87 7.49 -6.48
C ILE A 101 -5.17 8.55 -5.65
N SER A 102 -5.93 9.43 -5.04
CA SER A 102 -5.44 10.46 -4.14
C SER A 102 -6.16 10.36 -2.80
N ASN A 103 -5.45 9.90 -1.77
CA ASN A 103 -6.05 9.57 -0.50
C ASN A 103 -7.17 8.53 -0.65
N SER A 104 -8.40 8.86 -0.24
CA SER A 104 -9.59 8.01 -0.37
C SER A 104 -10.35 8.17 -1.68
N GLU A 105 -9.84 8.94 -2.63
CA GLU A 105 -10.56 9.30 -3.86
C GLU A 105 -9.88 8.78 -5.11
N VAL A 106 -10.70 8.28 -6.03
CA VAL A 106 -10.28 7.77 -7.34
C VAL A 106 -10.82 8.67 -8.43
N TRP A 107 -9.94 9.20 -9.27
CA TRP A 107 -10.24 10.18 -10.29
C TRP A 107 -9.92 9.68 -11.68
N ASP A 108 -10.82 9.95 -12.65
CA ASP A 108 -10.57 9.71 -14.08
C ASP A 108 -9.59 10.75 -14.63
N LEU A 109 -8.47 10.30 -15.20
CA LEU A 109 -7.42 11.17 -15.75
C LEU A 109 -7.82 11.94 -17.01
N ARG A 110 -8.85 11.51 -17.72
CA ARG A 110 -9.28 12.15 -18.98
C ARG A 110 -10.27 13.27 -18.75
N THR A 111 -11.09 13.12 -17.72
CA THR A 111 -12.19 14.06 -17.43
C THR A 111 -12.00 14.83 -16.14
N PHE A 112 -11.04 14.40 -15.30
CA PHE A 112 -10.80 14.90 -13.95
C PHE A 112 -12.05 14.85 -13.07
N ARG A 113 -12.84 13.79 -13.23
CA ARG A 113 -14.03 13.56 -12.42
C ARG A 113 -13.76 12.49 -11.39
N LEU A 114 -14.33 12.68 -10.19
CA LEU A 114 -14.37 11.69 -9.16
C LEU A 114 -15.16 10.47 -9.63
N LEU A 115 -14.56 9.28 -9.59
CA LEU A 115 -15.18 8.00 -9.91
C LEU A 115 -15.67 7.29 -8.68
N HIS A 116 -14.78 7.15 -7.67
CA HIS A 116 -15.04 6.38 -6.47
C HIS A 116 -14.50 7.11 -5.25
N THR A 117 -15.12 6.84 -4.08
CA THR A 117 -14.57 7.16 -2.78
C THR A 117 -14.37 5.86 -2.02
N VAL A 118 -13.14 5.61 -1.56
CA VAL A 118 -12.73 4.40 -0.83
C VAL A 118 -12.23 4.82 0.56
N PRO A 119 -13.12 4.95 1.56
CA PRO A 119 -12.76 5.49 2.88
C PRO A 119 -11.66 4.70 3.59
N ALA A 120 -11.56 3.40 3.28
CA ALA A 120 -10.55 2.52 3.85
C ALA A 120 -9.10 2.85 3.41
N LEU A 121 -8.92 3.69 2.38
CA LEU A 121 -7.62 4.20 1.92
C LEU A 121 -7.23 5.54 2.56
N ASP A 122 -8.04 6.07 3.49
CA ASP A 122 -7.71 7.34 4.13
C ASP A 122 -6.32 7.29 4.80
N GLN A 123 -5.47 8.25 4.46
CA GLN A 123 -4.08 8.39 4.92
C GLN A 123 -3.16 7.19 4.59
N CYS A 124 -3.61 6.27 3.74
CA CYS A 124 -2.79 5.13 3.33
C CYS A 124 -1.79 5.52 2.24
N GLN A 125 -0.55 5.05 2.38
CA GLN A 125 0.34 4.89 1.25
C GLN A 125 -0.17 3.71 0.43
N VAL A 126 -0.37 3.94 -0.87
CA VAL A 126 -0.91 2.95 -1.80
C VAL A 126 0.19 2.42 -2.70
N THR A 127 0.23 1.11 -2.89
CA THR A 127 1.07 0.45 -3.88
C THR A 127 0.28 -0.67 -4.59
N PHE A 128 0.63 -0.95 -5.84
CA PHE A 128 0.01 -2.03 -6.62
C PHE A 128 0.96 -3.22 -6.70
N ASN A 129 0.40 -4.41 -6.84
CA ASN A 129 1.16 -5.60 -7.21
C ASN A 129 1.64 -5.51 -8.67
N GLY A 130 2.50 -6.45 -9.09
CA GLY A 130 3.08 -6.47 -10.44
C GLY A 130 2.05 -6.63 -11.55
N ALA A 131 1.01 -7.44 -11.33
CA ALA A 131 -0.10 -7.62 -12.27
C ALA A 131 -1.03 -6.40 -12.34
N GLY A 132 -1.03 -5.53 -11.31
CA GLY A 132 -1.88 -4.34 -11.25
C GLY A 132 -3.35 -4.65 -10.94
N ASP A 133 -3.65 -5.83 -10.40
CA ASP A 133 -5.00 -6.28 -10.04
C ASP A 133 -5.29 -6.25 -8.53
N VAL A 134 -4.24 -6.14 -7.70
CA VAL A 134 -4.33 -5.96 -6.26
C VAL A 134 -3.65 -4.67 -5.83
N LEU A 135 -4.31 -3.96 -4.94
CA LEU A 135 -3.84 -2.72 -4.35
C LEU A 135 -3.63 -2.93 -2.84
N TYR A 136 -2.46 -2.53 -2.37
CA TYR A 136 -2.09 -2.53 -0.96
C TYR A 136 -2.19 -1.13 -0.39
N GLY A 137 -2.88 -0.97 0.73
CA GLY A 137 -2.98 0.30 1.46
C GLY A 137 -2.46 0.16 2.89
N ALA A 138 -1.41 0.90 3.22
CA ALA A 138 -0.84 0.92 4.56
C ALA A 138 -0.72 2.35 5.09
N VAL A 139 -1.08 2.57 6.36
CA VAL A 139 -0.76 3.82 7.05
C VAL A 139 0.67 3.69 7.55
N LEU A 140 1.58 4.44 6.94
CA LEU A 140 3.01 4.40 7.29
C LEU A 140 3.28 5.26 8.53
N THR A 141 4.14 4.76 9.41
CA THR A 141 4.60 5.48 10.60
C THR A 141 5.82 6.33 10.27
N GLU A 142 5.91 7.54 10.85
CA GLU A 142 7.12 8.37 10.82
C GLU A 142 7.80 8.33 12.19
N ASP A 143 9.14 8.30 12.20
CA ASP A 143 9.94 8.18 13.41
C ASP A 143 9.86 9.40 14.36
N ASP A 144 9.36 10.56 13.88
CA ASP A 144 9.41 11.84 14.62
C ASP A 144 8.14 12.17 15.40
N ASP A 145 7.12 11.33 15.42
CA ASP A 145 5.86 11.66 16.10
C ASP A 145 5.81 11.06 17.53
N ASP A 146 6.30 11.82 18.49
CA ASP A 146 6.20 11.57 19.95
C ASP A 146 4.73 11.53 20.46
N SER A 147 3.75 11.78 19.59
CA SER A 147 2.35 11.66 19.94
C SER A 147 1.93 10.19 19.84
N ALA A 148 1.37 9.66 20.93
CA ALA A 148 0.78 8.33 21.09
C ALA A 148 -0.35 8.06 20.07
N ARG A 149 -0.06 8.16 18.76
CA ARG A 149 -0.94 7.74 17.70
C ARG A 149 -0.90 6.22 17.65
N LEU A 150 -2.08 5.65 17.58
CA LEU A 150 -2.30 4.24 17.31
C LEU A 150 -1.44 3.85 16.09
N PHE A 151 -0.38 3.14 16.34
CA PHE A 151 0.50 2.63 15.33
C PHE A 151 -0.30 1.77 14.36
N SER A 152 -0.17 2.00 13.07
CA SER A 152 -0.76 1.11 12.10
C SER A 152 0.12 -0.13 11.98
N SER A 153 -0.31 -1.19 12.62
CA SER A 153 0.33 -2.50 12.57
C SER A 153 -0.24 -3.38 11.46
N SER A 154 -1.15 -2.85 10.67
CA SER A 154 -1.84 -3.60 9.64
C SER A 154 -1.79 -2.90 8.28
N PHE A 155 -1.88 -3.68 7.23
CA PHE A 155 -2.18 -3.19 5.89
C PHE A 155 -3.43 -3.87 5.34
N ARG A 156 -4.03 -3.26 4.34
CA ARG A 156 -5.24 -3.74 3.69
C ARG A 156 -5.00 -4.03 2.23
N THR A 157 -5.70 -5.02 1.71
CA THR A 157 -5.67 -5.36 0.30
C THR A 157 -7.04 -5.15 -0.34
N PHE A 158 -7.03 -4.71 -1.60
CA PHE A 158 -8.24 -4.40 -2.35
C PHE A 158 -8.10 -4.90 -3.79
N HIS A 159 -9.22 -5.26 -4.40
CA HIS A 159 -9.26 -5.45 -5.85
C HIS A 159 -9.06 -4.10 -6.55
N ALA A 160 -8.12 -4.04 -7.49
CA ALA A 160 -7.84 -2.80 -8.21
C ALA A 160 -8.94 -2.41 -9.21
N SER A 161 -9.81 -3.36 -9.59
CA SER A 161 -10.86 -3.13 -10.58
C SER A 161 -12.09 -2.39 -10.04
N ASP A 162 -12.43 -2.60 -8.77
CA ASP A 162 -13.63 -2.05 -8.13
C ASP A 162 -13.40 -1.51 -6.72
N TYR A 163 -12.16 -1.60 -6.23
CA TYR A 163 -11.74 -1.15 -4.89
C TYR A 163 -12.44 -1.87 -3.73
N SER A 164 -13.03 -3.04 -3.98
CA SER A 164 -13.59 -3.88 -2.93
C SER A 164 -12.49 -4.46 -2.06
N SER A 165 -12.74 -4.55 -0.75
CA SER A 165 -11.77 -5.09 0.22
C SER A 165 -11.59 -6.60 0.01
N ILE A 166 -10.33 -7.05 0.05
CA ILE A 166 -9.97 -8.47 0.03
C ILE A 166 -9.68 -8.91 1.48
N ALA A 167 -8.70 -8.27 2.13
CA ALA A 167 -8.28 -8.64 3.47
C ALA A 167 -7.65 -7.46 4.23
N THR A 168 -7.60 -7.59 5.55
CA THR A 168 -6.79 -6.76 6.45
C THR A 168 -5.80 -7.68 7.14
N ILE A 169 -4.51 -7.41 7.01
CA ILE A 169 -3.43 -8.24 7.55
C ILE A 169 -2.73 -7.47 8.67
N ASP A 170 -2.82 -7.99 9.90
CA ASP A 170 -2.16 -7.43 11.08
C ASP A 170 -0.81 -8.11 11.29
N ILE A 171 0.27 -7.37 11.09
CA ILE A 171 1.64 -7.82 11.35
C ILE A 171 2.12 -7.49 12.78
N LYS A 172 1.27 -6.83 13.59
CA LYS A 172 1.51 -6.50 15.00
C LYS A 172 2.77 -5.64 15.23
N ARG A 173 3.24 -4.93 14.20
CA ARG A 173 4.42 -4.04 14.22
C ARG A 173 4.18 -2.81 13.36
N ASN A 174 4.89 -1.73 13.64
CA ASN A 174 4.79 -0.50 12.85
C ASN A 174 5.36 -0.74 11.46
N ILE A 175 4.60 -0.33 10.44
CA ILE A 175 5.01 -0.42 9.04
C ILE A 175 5.62 0.92 8.64
N TYR A 176 6.86 0.89 8.14
CA TYR A 176 7.56 2.06 7.59
C TYR A 176 7.49 2.12 6.07
N ASP A 177 7.51 0.96 5.41
CA ASP A 177 7.32 0.85 3.96
C ASP A 177 6.88 -0.56 3.58
N LEU A 178 6.21 -0.69 2.43
CA LEU A 178 5.69 -1.94 1.93
C LEU A 178 5.80 -1.97 0.41
N LYS A 179 6.33 -3.07 -0.14
CA LYS A 179 6.49 -3.24 -1.58
C LYS A 179 6.29 -4.69 -2.00
N PRO A 180 5.29 -5.00 -2.86
CA PRO A 180 5.21 -6.29 -3.52
C PRO A 180 6.30 -6.43 -4.59
N ASP A 181 6.70 -7.66 -4.88
CA ASP A 181 7.58 -7.97 -5.99
C ASP A 181 6.81 -8.01 -7.34
N GLU A 182 7.55 -8.00 -8.45
CA GLU A 182 6.95 -8.01 -9.79
C GLU A 182 6.30 -9.35 -10.15
N SER A 183 6.65 -10.42 -9.47
CA SER A 183 6.10 -11.76 -9.70
C SER A 183 4.85 -12.06 -8.87
N ASP A 184 4.51 -11.16 -7.94
CA ASP A 184 3.38 -11.26 -7.02
C ASP A 184 3.44 -12.43 -6.02
N TYR A 185 4.62 -13.05 -5.87
CA TYR A 185 4.82 -14.12 -4.89
C TYR A 185 5.29 -13.60 -3.54
N PHE A 186 5.94 -12.44 -3.51
CA PHE A 186 6.56 -11.92 -2.30
C PHE A 186 6.13 -10.50 -1.99
N LEU A 187 6.06 -10.21 -0.69
CA LEU A 187 5.81 -8.89 -0.15
C LEU A 187 6.95 -8.52 0.81
N ALA A 188 7.69 -7.48 0.49
CA ALA A 188 8.69 -6.91 1.39
C ALA A 188 8.03 -5.85 2.28
N VAL A 189 8.18 -5.98 3.59
CA VAL A 189 7.67 -5.03 4.58
C VAL A 189 8.82 -4.56 5.45
N VAL A 190 9.01 -3.25 5.52
CA VAL A 190 9.96 -2.62 6.45
C VAL A 190 9.21 -2.29 7.73
N GLU A 191 9.63 -2.90 8.83
CA GLU A 191 8.96 -2.85 10.11
C GLU A 191 9.90 -2.41 11.23
N ASN A 192 9.33 -2.01 12.36
CA ASN A 192 10.09 -1.87 13.61
C ASN A 192 10.49 -3.24 14.15
N GLN A 193 11.74 -3.37 14.65
CA GLN A 193 12.23 -4.61 15.26
C GLN A 193 11.61 -4.89 16.63
N GLY A 194 11.11 -3.88 17.34
CA GLY A 194 10.52 -4.01 18.67
C GLY A 194 9.17 -4.71 18.69
N THR A 195 8.88 -5.41 19.79
CA THR A 195 7.52 -5.88 20.09
C THR A 195 6.69 -4.75 20.69
N ARG A 196 5.35 -4.82 20.59
CA ARG A 196 4.38 -3.82 21.11
C ARG A 196 4.58 -3.45 22.58
N ASP A 197 5.21 -4.32 23.37
CA ASP A 197 5.48 -4.15 24.82
C ASP A 197 6.83 -3.49 25.13
N ALA A 198 7.65 -3.21 24.12
CA ALA A 198 8.93 -2.56 24.34
C ALA A 198 8.71 -1.06 24.57
N THR A 199 8.75 -0.65 25.83
CA THR A 199 8.77 0.77 26.27
C THR A 199 10.04 1.51 25.85
N MET A 200 10.89 0.88 25.05
CA MET A 200 12.09 1.45 24.44
C MET A 200 11.92 1.42 22.92
N SER A 201 11.92 2.59 22.32
CA SER A 201 12.05 2.72 20.87
C SER A 201 13.41 2.16 20.45
N SER A 202 13.44 0.90 20.02
CA SER A 202 14.58 0.45 19.24
C SER A 202 14.47 1.15 17.89
N SER A 203 15.44 1.98 17.56
CA SER A 203 15.57 2.64 16.26
C SER A 203 15.95 1.66 15.13
N GLU A 204 15.91 0.38 15.41
CA GLU A 204 16.30 -0.66 14.46
C GLU A 204 15.12 -1.06 13.61
N SER A 205 15.26 -0.86 12.31
CA SER A 205 14.31 -1.30 11.30
C SER A 205 14.73 -2.66 10.75
N ILE A 206 13.75 -3.45 10.40
CA ILE A 206 13.95 -4.78 9.82
C ILE A 206 13.11 -4.90 8.55
N CYS A 207 13.67 -5.50 7.52
CA CYS A 207 12.91 -5.85 6.32
C CYS A 207 12.53 -7.33 6.40
N ARG A 208 11.24 -7.61 6.37
CA ARG A 208 10.71 -8.97 6.30
C ARG A 208 10.15 -9.24 4.92
N LEU A 209 10.42 -10.45 4.46
CA LEU A 209 9.88 -10.96 3.21
C LEU A 209 8.81 -12.00 3.52
N TYR A 210 7.60 -11.72 3.10
CA TYR A 210 6.46 -12.61 3.22
C TYR A 210 6.13 -13.23 1.87
N GLU A 211 5.78 -14.52 1.88
CA GLU A 211 5.15 -15.16 0.74
C GLU A 211 3.66 -14.79 0.72
N VAL A 212 3.13 -14.41 -0.45
CA VAL A 212 1.74 -14.02 -0.64
C VAL A 212 1.05 -15.10 -1.45
N GLY A 213 -0.01 -15.68 -0.92
CA GLY A 213 -0.77 -16.69 -1.64
C GLY A 213 -2.05 -17.04 -0.91
N ARG A 214 -3.09 -17.36 -1.66
CA ARG A 214 -4.24 -18.06 -1.09
C ARG A 214 -3.82 -19.52 -0.89
N GLN A 215 -3.89 -20.03 0.32
CA GLN A 215 -4.04 -21.48 0.48
C GLN A 215 -5.36 -21.86 -0.21
N ARG A 216 -5.27 -22.59 -1.31
CA ARG A 216 -6.41 -23.37 -1.75
C ARG A 216 -6.63 -24.41 -0.65
N GLU A 217 -7.80 -24.40 -0.04
CA GLU A 217 -8.30 -25.61 0.61
C GLU A 217 -8.25 -26.66 -0.48
N GLU A 218 -7.44 -27.68 -0.30
CA GLU A 218 -7.52 -28.89 -1.10
C GLU A 218 -8.93 -29.42 -0.81
N ASP A 219 -9.83 -29.33 -1.79
CA ASP A 219 -11.12 -29.99 -1.74
C ASP A 219 -10.79 -31.48 -1.55
N ASP A 220 -10.88 -31.96 -0.31
CA ASP A 220 -10.92 -33.38 0.01
C ASP A 220 -12.24 -33.92 -0.55
N ASP A 221 -12.25 -34.20 -1.84
CA ASP A 221 -13.24 -35.09 -2.49
C ASP A 221 -13.01 -36.50 -1.95
N GLU A 222 -13.31 -36.71 -0.66
CA GLU A 222 -13.54 -38.06 -0.15
C GLU A 222 -14.94 -38.49 -0.57
N ASP A 223 -14.96 -39.39 -1.54
CA ASP A 223 -16.09 -40.18 -1.95
C ASP A 223 -16.86 -40.71 -0.73
N ALA A 224 -18.03 -40.16 -0.44
CA ALA A 224 -18.95 -40.72 0.52
C ALA A 224 -19.71 -41.88 -0.13
N ASP A 225 -19.20 -43.07 0.08
CA ASP A 225 -19.98 -44.31 -0.13
C ASP A 225 -21.11 -44.36 0.89
N ASP A 226 -22.33 -44.56 0.33
CA ASP A 226 -23.57 -44.90 0.99
C ASP A 226 -23.40 -46.07 1.98
N ASP A 227 -23.84 -45.86 3.21
CA ASP A 227 -24.41 -46.94 3.98
C ASP A 227 -25.53 -46.45 4.92
N GLU A 228 -26.75 -46.82 4.58
CA GLU A 228 -27.96 -46.73 5.42
C GLU A 228 -27.82 -47.58 6.68
N SER A 229 -28.09 -47.04 7.83
CA SER A 229 -28.69 -47.80 8.92
C SER A 229 -29.43 -46.92 9.92
N ASP A 230 -30.72 -47.13 9.99
CA ASP A 230 -31.66 -46.75 11.04
C ASP A 230 -31.14 -47.04 12.44
N ASN A 231 -31.27 -46.09 13.34
CA ASN A 231 -31.74 -46.41 14.69
C ASN A 231 -32.36 -45.23 15.45
N MET A 232 -33.59 -45.48 15.92
CA MET A 232 -34.33 -44.61 16.85
C MET A 232 -33.76 -44.70 18.25
N GLY A 233 -33.85 -43.59 18.99
CA GLY A 233 -33.64 -43.56 20.44
C GLY A 233 -33.81 -42.16 21.00
N GLU A 234 -35.01 -41.87 21.53
CA GLU A 234 -35.35 -40.76 22.38
C GLU A 234 -34.53 -40.82 23.69
N GLU A 235 -34.13 -39.70 24.22
CA GLU A 235 -34.36 -39.30 25.61
C GLU A 235 -33.75 -37.91 25.94
N ASP A 236 -34.60 -37.12 26.58
CA ASP A 236 -34.37 -35.80 27.18
C ASP A 236 -33.26 -35.82 28.22
N THR A 237 -32.50 -34.69 28.33
CA THR A 237 -32.21 -34.06 29.60
C THR A 237 -31.68 -32.62 29.41
N ASP A 238 -32.28 -31.76 30.13
CA ASP A 238 -31.98 -30.33 30.36
C ASP A 238 -30.61 -30.12 31.05
N GLU A 239 -30.14 -28.90 30.91
CA GLU A 239 -29.38 -28.05 31.86
C GLU A 239 -28.00 -27.60 31.48
N ASP A 240 -27.92 -26.28 31.46
CA ASP A 240 -26.92 -25.34 31.97
C ASP A 240 -25.74 -24.89 31.10
N ASP A 241 -25.89 -23.60 30.77
CA ASP A 241 -24.93 -22.51 30.78
C ASP A 241 -23.44 -22.88 30.84
N ASP A 242 -22.71 -22.46 29.82
CA ASP A 242 -21.44 -21.77 30.04
C ASP A 242 -21.03 -20.96 28.78
N ASP A 243 -20.93 -19.63 29.00
CA ASP A 243 -20.27 -18.66 28.14
C ASP A 243 -18.87 -19.15 27.76
N ASP A 244 -18.64 -19.52 26.52
CA ASP A 244 -17.32 -19.56 25.94
C ASP A 244 -17.25 -18.59 24.76
N SER A 245 -16.80 -17.38 25.06
CA SER A 245 -16.39 -16.38 24.09
C SER A 245 -15.13 -16.88 23.41
N GLY A 246 -15.29 -17.71 22.40
CA GLY A 246 -14.22 -18.08 21.49
C GLY A 246 -13.82 -16.88 20.65
N ASP A 247 -12.62 -16.35 20.91
CA ASP A 247 -11.91 -15.41 20.04
C ASP A 247 -11.62 -16.09 18.69
N ASP A 248 -12.48 -15.86 17.71
CA ASP A 248 -12.27 -16.26 16.31
C ASP A 248 -11.36 -15.26 15.56
N ASP A 249 -10.18 -14.95 16.14
CA ASP A 249 -9.23 -13.97 15.55
C ASP A 249 -8.11 -14.61 14.70
N ASP A 250 -8.16 -15.92 14.40
CA ASP A 250 -7.03 -16.63 13.77
C ASP A 250 -7.14 -16.83 12.24
N GLU A 251 -8.20 -16.39 11.56
CA GLU A 251 -8.36 -16.71 10.11
C GLU A 251 -7.54 -15.83 9.16
N ASP A 252 -7.08 -14.62 9.56
CA ASP A 252 -6.37 -13.70 8.65
C ASP A 252 -4.85 -13.95 8.54
N SER A 253 -4.26 -14.72 9.44
CA SER A 253 -2.81 -14.98 9.43
C SER A 253 -2.35 -15.98 8.35
N SER A 254 -3.26 -16.67 7.70
CA SER A 254 -2.96 -17.67 6.66
C SER A 254 -2.68 -17.08 5.28
N LEU A 255 -2.95 -15.78 5.06
CA LEU A 255 -2.79 -15.12 3.76
C LEU A 255 -1.35 -14.71 3.44
N ILE A 256 -0.49 -14.62 4.44
CA ILE A 256 0.93 -14.32 4.27
C ILE A 256 1.78 -15.18 5.21
N GLN A 257 2.95 -15.62 4.73
CA GLN A 257 3.91 -16.38 5.50
C GLN A 257 5.28 -15.69 5.48
N LEU A 258 5.90 -15.52 6.66
CA LEU A 258 7.27 -15.00 6.76
C LEU A 258 8.27 -15.99 6.17
N VAL A 259 9.05 -15.56 5.18
CA VAL A 259 10.06 -16.37 4.49
C VAL A 259 11.48 -15.97 4.87
N ALA A 260 11.75 -14.68 5.01
CA ALA A 260 13.07 -14.17 5.30
C ALA A 260 13.03 -12.87 6.10
N GLU A 261 14.12 -12.61 6.82
CA GLU A 261 14.30 -11.41 7.64
C GLU A 261 15.70 -10.84 7.43
N VAL A 262 15.80 -9.52 7.20
CA VAL A 262 17.07 -8.81 7.05
C VAL A 262 17.05 -7.55 7.91
N THR A 263 17.96 -7.46 8.88
CA THR A 263 18.12 -6.26 9.72
C THR A 263 18.74 -5.14 8.89
N LEU A 264 18.11 -3.99 8.91
CA LEU A 264 18.62 -2.76 8.27
C LEU A 264 19.45 -2.01 9.29
N LEU A 265 20.74 -1.80 8.99
CA LEU A 265 21.73 -1.08 9.83
C LEU A 265 21.75 0.40 9.51
#